data_6604cd664f9b96c4b0fe327aec49d4fd
#
_entry.id   6604cd664f9b96c4b0fe327aec49d4fd
#
_cell.length_a   1.000
_cell.length_b   1.000
_cell.length_c   1.000
_cell.angle_alpha   90.00
_cell.angle_beta   90.00
_cell.angle_gamma   90.00
#
_symmetry.space_group_name_H-M   'P 1'
#
loop_
_entity.id
_entity.type
_entity.pdbx_description
1 polymer ?
#
loop_
_entity_poly.entity_id
_entity_poly.type
_entity_poly.pdbx_seq_one_letter_code
_entity_poly.pdbx_strand_id
1 'polypeptide(L)'
;MTNQLLTQCGSKHCSLEQLLTIPEPQKTNTYTPLNHYDFALNVYTVASDILKGYRFDGDSYALSSDGQKMFGVITYLKINPNADEDLKVAIGLRNSYDKSMSAGLVIGSTVLVCDNLVFSGDIKVMRKHQGDDMHEDLHDQIVTAVYKSQHNFHQIQEDVQAMKSRPMSQDQKYEFIGRLTGEGVLSATQSTAAFKELWKPSHQEFTEDTLWAGYNCVTEALK
;
A
#
# COMPACT_ATOMS: atom_id res chain seq x y z
N MET A 1 2.35 9.91 -3.34
CA MET A 1 1.05 9.35 -3.80
C MET A 1 0.21 9.10 -2.58
N THR A 2 -1.01 9.55 -2.55
CA THR A 2 -1.93 9.33 -1.42
C THR A 2 -2.49 7.92 -1.52
N ASN A 3 -2.45 7.17 -0.40
CA ASN A 3 -3.19 5.92 -0.28
C ASN A 3 -4.67 6.21 -0.45
N GLN A 4 -5.30 5.64 -1.46
CA GLN A 4 -6.66 6.00 -1.83
C GLN A 4 -7.57 4.78 -1.85
N LEU A 5 -8.69 4.92 -1.15
CA LEU A 5 -9.87 4.11 -1.38
C LEU A 5 -10.74 4.81 -2.43
N LEU A 6 -10.84 4.22 -3.61
CA LEU A 6 -11.58 4.77 -4.74
C LEU A 6 -12.96 4.12 -4.87
N THR A 7 -14.00 4.92 -4.85
CA THR A 7 -15.40 4.48 -4.96
C THR A 7 -16.02 4.96 -6.28
N GLN A 8 -15.56 4.38 -7.39
CA GLN A 8 -15.96 4.77 -8.75
C GLN A 8 -17.16 3.96 -9.28
N CYS A 9 -17.44 2.79 -8.68
CA CYS A 9 -18.48 1.87 -9.14
C CYS A 9 -19.74 1.87 -8.23
N GLY A 10 -19.94 2.95 -7.46
CA GLY A 10 -21.16 3.16 -6.68
C GLY A 10 -21.09 2.70 -5.23
N SER A 11 -19.95 2.24 -4.73
CA SER A 11 -19.75 2.02 -3.30
C SER A 11 -19.80 3.34 -2.53
N LYS A 12 -20.28 3.29 -1.29
CA LYS A 12 -20.40 4.45 -0.40
C LYS A 12 -19.42 4.32 0.76
N HIS A 13 -18.75 5.42 1.07
CA HIS A 13 -17.92 5.50 2.27
C HIS A 13 -18.75 5.26 3.53
N CYS A 14 -18.16 4.55 4.49
CA CYS A 14 -18.77 4.23 5.77
C CYS A 14 -17.70 4.25 6.88
N SER A 15 -18.14 4.32 8.14
CA SER A 15 -17.25 4.15 9.29
C SER A 15 -17.05 2.65 9.60
N LEU A 16 -16.05 2.36 10.45
CA LEU A 16 -15.81 0.99 10.92
C LEU A 16 -17.05 0.43 11.64
N GLU A 17 -17.73 1.24 12.47
CA GLU A 17 -18.94 0.83 13.22
C GLU A 17 -20.10 0.52 12.28
N GLN A 18 -20.19 1.18 11.14
CA GLN A 18 -21.24 0.90 10.16
C GLN A 18 -21.08 -0.49 9.54
N LEU A 19 -19.88 -1.08 9.52
CA LEU A 19 -19.67 -2.45 9.06
C LEU A 19 -20.40 -3.48 9.95
N LEU A 20 -20.61 -3.19 11.24
CA LEU A 20 -21.38 -4.02 12.18
C LEU A 20 -22.86 -4.14 11.79
N THR A 21 -23.39 -3.16 11.09
CA THR A 21 -24.82 -3.14 10.72
C THR A 21 -25.17 -4.08 9.56
N ILE A 22 -24.15 -4.59 8.86
CA ILE A 22 -24.33 -5.48 7.72
C ILE A 22 -24.45 -6.92 8.22
N PRO A 23 -25.59 -7.58 8.03
CA PRO A 23 -25.79 -8.93 8.51
C PRO A 23 -24.88 -9.92 7.76
N GLU A 24 -24.16 -10.73 8.52
CA GLU A 24 -23.31 -11.79 8.00
C GLU A 24 -24.18 -12.92 7.43
N PRO A 25 -23.85 -13.46 6.24
CA PRO A 25 -24.57 -14.59 5.67
C PRO A 25 -24.29 -15.87 6.47
N GLN A 26 -25.22 -16.81 6.40
CA GLN A 26 -25.07 -18.11 7.07
C GLN A 26 -23.95 -18.95 6.43
N LYS A 27 -23.20 -19.64 7.27
CA LYS A 27 -22.21 -20.65 6.84
C LYS A 27 -22.93 -21.79 6.11
N THR A 28 -22.30 -22.30 5.05
CA THR A 28 -22.74 -23.48 4.32
C THR A 28 -21.58 -24.50 4.21
N ASN A 29 -21.84 -25.68 3.66
CA ASN A 29 -20.81 -26.69 3.48
C ASN A 29 -19.64 -26.23 2.58
N THR A 30 -19.85 -25.24 1.74
CA THR A 30 -18.85 -24.74 0.77
C THR A 30 -18.46 -23.28 0.98
N TYR A 31 -19.02 -22.64 2.01
CA TYR A 31 -18.81 -21.22 2.27
C TYR A 31 -18.72 -20.93 3.75
N THR A 32 -17.60 -20.40 4.17
CA THR A 32 -17.35 -19.85 5.51
C THR A 32 -17.33 -18.33 5.40
N PRO A 33 -18.36 -17.63 5.93
CA PRO A 33 -18.41 -16.18 5.87
C PRO A 33 -17.29 -15.58 6.76
N LEU A 34 -16.93 -14.33 6.47
CA LEU A 34 -16.02 -13.52 7.25
C LEU A 34 -16.69 -12.19 7.50
N ASN A 35 -16.99 -11.88 8.75
CA ASN A 35 -17.62 -10.61 9.12
C ASN A 35 -16.74 -9.44 8.67
N HIS A 36 -17.35 -8.41 8.05
CA HIS A 36 -16.62 -7.25 7.55
C HIS A 36 -15.90 -6.48 8.65
N TYR A 37 -16.61 -6.26 9.76
CA TYR A 37 -16.06 -5.56 10.92
C TYR A 37 -14.94 -6.36 11.59
N ASP A 38 -15.18 -7.64 11.88
CA ASP A 38 -14.20 -8.50 12.55
C ASP A 38 -12.92 -8.63 11.72
N PHE A 39 -13.05 -8.70 10.39
CA PHE A 39 -11.88 -8.72 9.50
C PHE A 39 -11.09 -7.42 9.58
N ALA A 40 -11.75 -6.27 9.47
CA ALA A 40 -11.08 -4.96 9.57
C ALA A 40 -10.42 -4.77 10.93
N LEU A 41 -11.12 -5.13 12.02
CA LEU A 41 -10.61 -5.06 13.38
C LEU A 41 -9.41 -6.00 13.61
N ASN A 42 -9.47 -7.24 13.09
CA ASN A 42 -8.36 -8.17 13.18
C ASN A 42 -7.10 -7.62 12.52
N VAL A 43 -7.22 -7.08 11.31
CA VAL A 43 -6.09 -6.47 10.60
C VAL A 43 -5.55 -5.26 11.36
N TYR A 44 -6.40 -4.38 11.85
CA TYR A 44 -6.01 -3.24 12.68
C TYR A 44 -5.23 -3.68 13.94
N THR A 45 -5.75 -4.69 14.66
CA THR A 45 -5.14 -5.20 15.89
C THR A 45 -3.77 -5.80 15.62
N VAL A 46 -3.68 -6.71 14.64
CA VAL A 46 -2.41 -7.36 14.25
C VAL A 46 -1.38 -6.32 13.78
N ALA A 47 -1.81 -5.36 12.95
CA ALA A 47 -0.90 -4.32 12.47
C ALA A 47 -0.41 -3.42 13.61
N SER A 48 -1.29 -3.01 14.52
CA SER A 48 -0.92 -2.19 15.68
C SER A 48 0.03 -2.91 16.65
N ASP A 49 -0.11 -4.22 16.77
CA ASP A 49 0.75 -5.04 17.62
C ASP A 49 2.13 -5.29 17.00
N ILE A 50 2.22 -5.45 15.70
CA ILE A 50 3.46 -5.81 15.02
C ILE A 50 4.24 -4.56 14.57
N LEU A 51 3.59 -3.56 13.99
CA LEU A 51 4.24 -2.35 13.46
C LEU A 51 4.75 -1.44 14.58
N LYS A 52 5.66 -1.96 15.41
CA LYS A 52 6.30 -1.17 16.47
C LYS A 52 7.10 -0.02 15.85
N GLY A 53 6.96 1.18 16.40
CA GLY A 53 7.56 2.40 15.85
C GLY A 53 6.71 3.09 14.79
N TYR A 54 5.48 2.61 14.56
CA TYR A 54 4.45 3.28 13.77
C TYR A 54 3.26 3.63 14.64
N ARG A 55 2.57 4.71 14.32
CA ARG A 55 1.28 5.08 14.90
C ARG A 55 0.19 4.98 13.87
N PHE A 56 -1.01 4.67 14.29
CA PHE A 56 -2.20 4.76 13.46
C PHE A 56 -2.38 6.19 12.94
N ASP A 57 -2.58 6.34 11.64
CA ASP A 57 -2.75 7.63 10.96
C ASP A 57 -4.20 7.85 10.51
N GLY A 58 -4.92 6.78 10.22
CA GLY A 58 -6.33 6.83 9.83
C GLY A 58 -6.77 5.59 9.07
N ASP A 59 -8.07 5.50 8.88
CA ASP A 59 -8.71 4.45 8.10
C ASP A 59 -9.83 5.04 7.22
N SER A 60 -10.20 4.28 6.22
CA SER A 60 -11.33 4.60 5.35
C SER A 60 -11.94 3.31 4.86
N TYR A 61 -13.26 3.19 4.94
CA TYR A 61 -14.00 2.02 4.48
C TYR A 61 -15.09 2.42 3.49
N ALA A 62 -15.50 1.47 2.65
CA ALA A 62 -16.64 1.62 1.76
C ALA A 62 -17.38 0.29 1.58
N LEU A 63 -18.68 0.38 1.40
CA LEU A 63 -19.57 -0.73 1.13
C LEU A 63 -20.23 -0.55 -0.24
N SER A 64 -20.41 -1.66 -0.96
CA SER A 64 -21.31 -1.67 -2.12
C SER A 64 -22.73 -1.28 -1.69
N SER A 65 -23.56 -0.85 -2.64
CA SER A 65 -24.91 -0.36 -2.36
C SER A 65 -25.81 -1.36 -1.64
N ASP A 66 -25.52 -2.66 -1.79
CA ASP A 66 -26.21 -3.77 -1.13
C ASP A 66 -25.51 -4.28 0.14
N GLY A 67 -24.37 -3.66 0.51
CA GLY A 67 -23.55 -4.05 1.66
C GLY A 67 -22.78 -5.37 1.48
N GLN A 68 -22.88 -6.02 0.32
CA GLN A 68 -22.28 -7.35 0.12
C GLN A 68 -20.77 -7.32 -0.09
N LYS A 69 -20.19 -6.16 -0.43
CA LYS A 69 -18.73 -6.00 -0.65
C LYS A 69 -18.20 -4.87 0.21
N MET A 70 -17.11 -5.15 0.87
CA MET A 70 -16.37 -4.20 1.69
C MET A 70 -14.99 -3.96 1.09
N PHE A 71 -14.59 -2.71 1.10
CA PHE A 71 -13.27 -2.21 0.76
C PHE A 71 -12.77 -1.32 1.89
N GLY A 72 -11.47 -1.34 2.16
CA GLY A 72 -10.91 -0.49 3.21
C GLY A 72 -9.44 -0.18 2.97
N VAL A 73 -8.97 0.90 3.58
CA VAL A 73 -7.56 1.26 3.68
C VAL A 73 -7.28 1.71 5.10
N ILE A 74 -6.25 1.15 5.73
CA ILE A 74 -5.74 1.55 7.04
C ILE A 74 -4.33 2.09 6.82
N THR A 75 -3.99 3.22 7.43
CA THR A 75 -2.68 3.85 7.27
C THR A 75 -1.96 4.02 8.61
N TYR A 76 -0.65 3.86 8.57
CA TYR A 76 0.25 4.03 9.70
C TYR A 76 1.40 4.96 9.32
N LEU A 77 1.78 5.85 10.24
CA LEU A 77 2.93 6.75 10.15
C LEU A 77 4.03 6.32 11.08
N LYS A 78 5.27 6.45 10.63
CA LYS A 78 6.44 6.21 11.50
C LYS A 78 6.54 7.25 12.62
N ILE A 79 6.84 6.81 13.84
CA ILE A 79 6.98 7.65 15.05
C ILE A 79 8.39 8.25 15.15
N ASN A 80 9.20 8.33 14.13
CA ASN A 80 10.53 8.91 14.25
C ASN A 80 10.50 10.39 13.83
N PRO A 81 10.91 11.34 14.69
CA PRO A 81 10.92 12.76 14.36
C PRO A 81 11.91 13.13 13.23
N ASN A 82 12.84 12.24 12.89
CA ASN A 82 13.78 12.40 11.79
C ASN A 82 13.44 11.56 10.56
N ALA A 83 12.30 10.84 10.57
CA ALA A 83 11.84 10.10 9.41
C ALA A 83 11.11 11.04 8.45
N ASP A 84 11.30 10.83 7.16
CA ASP A 84 10.47 11.46 6.16
C ASP A 84 9.00 11.17 6.48
N GLU A 85 8.23 12.23 6.69
CA GLU A 85 6.77 12.13 6.94
C GLU A 85 6.03 11.45 5.77
N ASP A 86 6.71 11.27 4.64
CA ASP A 86 6.16 10.69 3.42
C ASP A 86 6.13 9.16 3.37
N LEU A 87 6.87 8.47 4.26
CA LEU A 87 6.87 7.01 4.31
C LEU A 87 5.75 6.48 5.21
N LYS A 88 4.58 6.31 4.60
CA LYS A 88 3.42 5.67 5.22
C LYS A 88 3.39 4.18 4.90
N VAL A 89 2.96 3.39 5.87
CA VAL A 89 2.53 2.01 5.63
C VAL A 89 1.03 2.03 5.43
N ALA A 90 0.57 1.51 4.31
CA ALA A 90 -0.84 1.36 4.04
C ALA A 90 -1.22 -0.11 3.90
N ILE A 91 -2.38 -0.46 4.42
CA ILE A 91 -2.98 -1.79 4.36
C ILE A 91 -4.33 -1.65 3.69
N GLY A 92 -4.46 -2.16 2.48
CA GLY A 92 -5.72 -2.24 1.77
C GLY A 92 -6.46 -3.54 2.10
N LEU A 93 -7.77 -3.46 2.25
CA LEU A 93 -8.66 -4.56 2.62
C LEU A 93 -9.77 -4.74 1.59
N ARG A 94 -10.19 -5.98 1.38
CA ARG A 94 -11.43 -6.29 0.66
C ARG A 94 -12.06 -7.58 1.17
N ASN A 95 -13.38 -7.63 1.19
CA ASN A 95 -14.15 -8.80 1.58
C ASN A 95 -15.50 -8.83 0.86
N SER A 96 -16.10 -10.02 0.66
CA SER A 96 -17.45 -10.12 0.08
C SER A 96 -18.30 -11.20 0.73
N TYR A 97 -19.59 -10.89 0.88
CA TYR A 97 -20.64 -11.83 1.30
C TYR A 97 -21.31 -12.54 0.11
N ASP A 98 -21.29 -11.92 -1.06
CA ASP A 98 -21.84 -12.46 -2.31
C ASP A 98 -20.95 -13.49 -3.00
N LYS A 99 -19.82 -13.87 -2.39
CA LYS A 99 -18.83 -14.83 -2.90
C LYS A 99 -18.13 -14.39 -4.20
N SER A 100 -18.31 -13.15 -4.62
CA SER A 100 -17.74 -12.64 -5.89
C SER A 100 -16.23 -12.42 -5.81
N MET A 101 -15.68 -12.29 -4.60
CA MET A 101 -14.24 -12.13 -4.39
C MET A 101 -13.77 -12.79 -3.10
N SER A 102 -12.49 -13.15 -3.07
CA SER A 102 -11.82 -13.64 -1.85
C SER A 102 -11.64 -12.51 -0.85
N ALA A 103 -11.65 -12.85 0.45
CA ALA A 103 -11.08 -11.98 1.46
C ALA A 103 -9.61 -11.70 1.11
N GLY A 104 -9.16 -10.49 1.28
CA GLY A 104 -7.80 -10.15 0.93
C GLY A 104 -7.29 -8.90 1.60
N LEU A 105 -5.96 -8.87 1.78
CA LEU A 105 -5.26 -7.68 2.18
C LEU A 105 -4.06 -7.45 1.25
N VAL A 106 -3.70 -6.19 1.06
CA VAL A 106 -2.44 -5.75 0.43
C VAL A 106 -1.74 -4.79 1.36
N ILE A 107 -0.42 -4.87 1.44
CA ILE A 107 0.40 -3.95 2.26
C ILE A 107 1.45 -3.34 1.36
N GLY A 108 1.71 -2.05 1.52
CA GLY A 108 2.74 -1.32 0.78
C GLY A 108 2.94 0.10 1.31
N SER A 109 3.97 0.79 0.80
CA SER A 109 4.13 2.24 1.00
C SER A 109 3.05 3.02 0.23
N THR A 110 2.58 2.43 -0.85
CA THR A 110 1.42 2.90 -1.62
C THR A 110 0.52 1.72 -1.92
N VAL A 111 -0.76 1.81 -1.56
CA VAL A 111 -1.77 0.81 -1.94
C VAL A 111 -2.89 1.48 -2.71
N LEU A 112 -3.42 0.74 -3.67
CA LEU A 112 -4.61 1.13 -4.42
C LEU A 112 -5.71 0.10 -4.17
N VAL A 113 -6.80 0.56 -3.61
CA VAL A 113 -8.03 -0.22 -3.42
C VAL A 113 -9.17 0.49 -4.13
N CYS A 114 -9.85 -0.19 -5.02
CA CYS A 114 -10.96 0.36 -5.77
C CYS A 114 -12.12 -0.63 -5.82
N ASP A 115 -13.34 -0.11 -5.81
CA ASP A 115 -14.56 -0.89 -5.91
C ASP A 115 -14.80 -1.52 -7.31
N ASN A 116 -13.97 -1.18 -8.31
CA ASN A 116 -13.87 -1.90 -9.57
C ASN A 116 -12.90 -3.10 -9.53
N LEU A 117 -12.55 -3.57 -8.32
CA LEU A 117 -11.70 -4.72 -8.01
C LEU A 117 -10.19 -4.53 -8.26
N VAL A 118 -9.72 -3.32 -8.52
CA VAL A 118 -8.28 -3.04 -8.49
C VAL A 118 -7.80 -3.13 -7.05
N PHE A 119 -6.79 -3.99 -6.83
CA PHE A 119 -6.26 -4.32 -5.50
C PHE A 119 -4.76 -4.60 -5.60
N SER A 120 -3.95 -3.60 -5.28
CA SER A 120 -2.50 -3.60 -5.49
C SER A 120 -1.73 -3.07 -4.29
N GLY A 121 -0.57 -3.68 -4.04
CA GLY A 121 0.40 -3.35 -2.99
C GLY A 121 1.59 -4.29 -3.08
N ASP A 122 2.64 -4.06 -2.28
CA ASP A 122 3.90 -4.81 -2.32
C ASP A 122 3.73 -6.26 -1.85
N ILE A 123 2.90 -6.46 -0.83
CA ILE A 123 2.56 -7.78 -0.28
C ILE A 123 1.07 -8.00 -0.46
N LYS A 124 0.69 -9.17 -0.92
CA LYS A 124 -0.71 -9.52 -1.19
C LYS A 124 -1.07 -10.86 -0.56
N VAL A 125 -2.16 -10.87 0.19
CA VAL A 125 -2.81 -12.06 0.76
C VAL A 125 -4.20 -12.19 0.19
N MET A 126 -4.58 -13.40 -0.19
CA MET A 126 -5.91 -13.70 -0.74
C MET A 126 -6.37 -15.06 -0.22
N ARG A 127 -7.48 -15.09 0.52
CA ARG A 127 -8.06 -16.31 1.07
C ARG A 127 -9.52 -16.48 0.61
N LYS A 128 -9.82 -17.62 0.01
CA LYS A 128 -11.19 -17.97 -0.36
C LYS A 128 -12.03 -18.26 0.89
N HIS A 129 -13.30 -17.97 0.85
CA HIS A 129 -14.28 -18.22 1.92
C HIS A 129 -14.67 -19.72 1.99
N GLN A 130 -13.69 -20.59 2.17
CA GLN A 130 -13.86 -22.07 2.15
C GLN A 130 -13.01 -22.74 3.21
N GLY A 131 -13.53 -23.81 3.80
CA GLY A 131 -12.86 -24.61 4.83
C GLY A 131 -13.21 -24.13 6.25
N ASP A 132 -13.12 -25.03 7.20
CA ASP A 132 -13.38 -24.73 8.61
C ASP A 132 -12.27 -23.93 9.27
N ASP A 133 -11.06 -24.05 8.74
CA ASP A 133 -9.83 -23.37 9.13
C ASP A 133 -9.67 -21.95 8.52
N MET A 134 -10.67 -21.49 7.75
CA MET A 134 -10.57 -20.25 6.96
C MET A 134 -10.16 -19.02 7.80
N HIS A 135 -10.72 -18.87 8.99
CA HIS A 135 -10.45 -17.73 9.87
C HIS A 135 -9.04 -17.78 10.46
N GLU A 136 -8.63 -18.96 10.95
CA GLU A 136 -7.30 -19.19 11.54
C GLU A 136 -6.21 -19.01 10.50
N ASP A 137 -6.35 -19.68 9.34
CA ASP A 137 -5.42 -19.58 8.24
C ASP A 137 -5.30 -18.12 7.70
N LEU A 138 -6.41 -17.41 7.58
CA LEU A 138 -6.38 -15.99 7.20
C LEU A 138 -5.66 -15.14 8.24
N HIS A 139 -5.91 -15.38 9.54
CA HIS A 139 -5.21 -14.67 10.62
C HIS A 139 -3.70 -14.88 10.54
N ASP A 140 -3.24 -16.13 10.38
CA ASP A 140 -1.82 -16.46 10.27
C ASP A 140 -1.17 -15.81 9.03
N GLN A 141 -1.90 -15.77 7.91
CA GLN A 141 -1.45 -15.07 6.71
C GLN A 141 -1.36 -13.56 6.91
N ILE A 142 -2.29 -12.93 7.67
CA ILE A 142 -2.24 -11.51 8.04
C ILE A 142 -1.01 -11.24 8.89
N VAL A 143 -0.80 -12.01 9.96
CA VAL A 143 0.37 -11.90 10.84
C VAL A 143 1.66 -11.99 10.04
N THR A 144 1.79 -13.01 9.20
CA THR A 144 2.97 -13.21 8.35
C THR A 144 3.20 -12.05 7.38
N ALA A 145 2.13 -11.54 6.76
CA ALA A 145 2.23 -10.43 5.81
C ALA A 145 2.66 -9.13 6.49
N VAL A 146 2.12 -8.83 7.68
CA VAL A 146 2.48 -7.64 8.46
C VAL A 146 3.94 -7.72 8.95
N TYR A 147 4.41 -8.87 9.41
CA TYR A 147 5.83 -9.06 9.77
C TYR A 147 6.76 -8.84 8.58
N LYS A 148 6.44 -9.42 7.42
CA LYS A 148 7.22 -9.21 6.19
C LYS A 148 7.24 -7.74 5.79
N SER A 149 6.11 -7.06 5.91
CA SER A 149 6.04 -5.63 5.58
C SER A 149 6.91 -4.78 6.50
N GLN A 150 6.90 -5.05 7.80
CA GLN A 150 7.77 -4.35 8.76
C GLN A 150 9.24 -4.47 8.38
N HIS A 151 9.69 -5.67 8.01
CA HIS A 151 11.07 -5.90 7.58
C HIS A 151 11.38 -5.15 6.28
N ASN A 152 10.51 -5.25 5.27
CA ASN A 152 10.69 -4.56 3.99
C ASN A 152 10.73 -3.03 4.15
N PHE A 153 9.87 -2.47 5.00
CA PHE A 153 9.88 -1.03 5.27
C PHE A 153 11.14 -0.57 6.00
N HIS A 154 11.66 -1.37 6.91
CA HIS A 154 12.95 -1.08 7.55
C HIS A 154 14.06 -1.03 6.50
N GLN A 155 14.13 -2.01 5.61
CA GLN A 155 15.10 -2.05 4.52
C GLN A 155 14.96 -0.84 3.59
N ILE A 156 13.75 -0.51 3.15
CA ILE A 156 13.49 0.67 2.31
C ILE A 156 13.98 1.95 3.00
N GLN A 157 13.78 2.08 4.30
CA GLN A 157 14.24 3.25 5.05
C GLN A 157 15.77 3.32 5.13
N GLU A 158 16.44 2.19 5.36
CA GLU A 158 17.91 2.14 5.33
C GLU A 158 18.42 2.54 3.95
N ASP A 159 17.80 2.02 2.88
CA ASP A 159 18.16 2.37 1.50
C ASP A 159 17.96 3.85 1.20
N VAL A 160 16.82 4.44 1.63
CA VAL A 160 16.56 5.88 1.49
C VAL A 160 17.61 6.72 2.23
N GLN A 161 17.93 6.38 3.49
CA GLN A 161 18.95 7.08 4.25
C GLN A 161 20.34 6.94 3.60
N ALA A 162 20.68 5.75 3.11
CA ALA A 162 21.90 5.52 2.37
C ALA A 162 21.97 6.37 1.09
N MET A 163 20.86 6.46 0.34
CA MET A 163 20.79 7.30 -0.86
C MET A 163 20.87 8.80 -0.54
N LYS A 164 20.25 9.26 0.55
CA LYS A 164 20.33 10.66 1.01
C LYS A 164 21.74 11.05 1.48
N SER A 165 22.43 10.11 2.14
CA SER A 165 23.79 10.35 2.62
C SER A 165 24.87 10.25 1.51
N ARG A 166 24.51 9.72 0.33
CA ARG A 166 25.44 9.54 -0.78
C ARG A 166 25.43 10.76 -1.71
N PRO A 167 26.53 11.56 -1.74
CA PRO A 167 26.64 12.66 -2.68
C PRO A 167 26.58 12.18 -4.15
N MET A 168 25.96 12.95 -5.00
CA MET A 168 25.84 12.67 -6.43
C MET A 168 25.94 14.00 -7.20
N SER A 169 27.05 14.19 -7.89
CA SER A 169 27.23 15.37 -8.74
C SER A 169 26.27 15.39 -9.93
N GLN A 170 26.14 16.54 -10.54
CA GLN A 170 25.28 16.70 -11.73
C GLN A 170 25.69 15.73 -12.85
N ASP A 171 27.00 15.58 -13.10
CA ASP A 171 27.50 14.65 -14.11
C ASP A 171 27.13 13.19 -13.79
N GLN A 172 27.22 12.81 -12.52
CA GLN A 172 26.82 11.48 -12.06
C GLN A 172 25.30 11.24 -12.20
N LYS A 173 24.49 12.27 -12.02
CA LYS A 173 23.03 12.19 -12.27
C LYS A 173 22.75 11.92 -13.76
N TYR A 174 23.48 12.60 -14.67
CA TYR A 174 23.38 12.32 -16.10
C TYR A 174 23.85 10.89 -16.43
N GLU A 175 24.97 10.46 -15.87
CA GLU A 175 25.49 9.09 -16.07
C GLU A 175 24.47 8.05 -15.57
N PHE A 176 23.83 8.28 -14.43
CA PHE A 176 22.82 7.39 -13.87
C PHE A 176 21.65 7.21 -14.81
N ILE A 177 21.05 8.30 -15.32
CA ILE A 177 19.96 8.21 -16.30
C ILE A 177 20.43 7.53 -17.60
N GLY A 178 21.65 7.87 -18.06
CA GLY A 178 22.24 7.26 -19.26
C GLY A 178 22.41 5.74 -19.11
N ARG A 179 22.86 5.25 -17.96
CA ARG A 179 22.95 3.80 -17.67
C ARG A 179 21.60 3.13 -17.67
N LEU A 180 20.61 3.69 -16.96
CA LEU A 180 19.25 3.13 -16.93
C LEU A 180 18.63 3.05 -18.33
N THR A 181 18.96 4.02 -19.18
CA THR A 181 18.52 4.01 -20.59
C THR A 181 19.25 2.92 -21.38
N GLY A 182 20.57 2.82 -21.22
CA GLY A 182 21.38 1.82 -21.92
C GLY A 182 21.04 0.37 -21.52
N GLU A 183 20.64 0.16 -20.28
CA GLU A 183 20.18 -1.13 -19.76
C GLU A 183 18.69 -1.44 -20.08
N GLY A 184 17.99 -0.52 -20.76
CA GLY A 184 16.60 -0.71 -21.14
C GLY A 184 15.59 -0.55 -20.00
N VAL A 185 16.01 -0.03 -18.85
CA VAL A 185 15.11 0.28 -17.71
C VAL A 185 14.24 1.49 -18.06
N LEU A 186 14.81 2.49 -18.76
CA LEU A 186 14.10 3.66 -19.25
C LEU A 186 13.99 3.62 -20.77
N SER A 187 12.80 3.87 -21.30
CA SER A 187 12.60 4.18 -22.71
C SER A 187 13.18 5.57 -23.06
N ALA A 188 13.38 5.85 -24.35
CA ALA A 188 13.88 7.16 -24.81
C ALA A 188 12.98 8.33 -24.33
N THR A 189 11.66 8.14 -24.33
CA THR A 189 10.70 9.15 -23.85
C THR A 189 10.84 9.39 -22.34
N GLN A 190 10.95 8.33 -21.56
CA GLN A 190 11.14 8.39 -20.11
C GLN A 190 12.48 9.01 -19.74
N SER A 191 13.56 8.68 -20.49
CA SER A 191 14.87 9.30 -20.31
C SER A 191 14.81 10.81 -20.56
N THR A 192 14.12 11.24 -21.61
CA THR A 192 13.92 12.66 -21.91
C THR A 192 13.16 13.37 -20.77
N ALA A 193 12.15 12.71 -20.19
CA ALA A 193 11.42 13.24 -19.05
C ALA A 193 12.30 13.32 -17.79
N ALA A 194 13.10 12.28 -17.51
CA ALA A 194 14.05 12.26 -16.39
C ALA A 194 15.12 13.36 -16.50
N PHE A 195 15.66 13.59 -17.70
CA PHE A 195 16.59 14.70 -17.94
C PHE A 195 15.92 16.07 -17.73
N LYS A 196 14.64 16.24 -18.10
CA LYS A 196 13.91 17.49 -17.79
C LYS A 196 13.75 17.71 -16.32
N GLU A 197 13.46 16.67 -15.53
CA GLU A 197 13.39 16.76 -14.07
C GLU A 197 14.73 17.16 -13.45
N LEU A 198 15.89 16.72 -13.98
CA LEU A 198 17.20 17.20 -13.53
C LEU A 198 17.41 18.69 -13.79
N TRP A 199 16.94 19.20 -14.92
CA TRP A 199 17.12 20.61 -15.31
C TRP A 199 16.15 21.54 -14.60
N LYS A 200 14.92 21.09 -14.40
CA LYS A 200 13.84 21.86 -13.81
C LYS A 200 13.02 20.94 -12.91
N PRO A 201 13.52 20.66 -11.71
CA PRO A 201 12.84 19.80 -10.75
C PRO A 201 11.43 20.30 -10.45
N SER A 202 10.46 19.39 -10.46
CA SER A 202 9.08 19.68 -10.07
C SER A 202 8.91 19.85 -8.56
N HIS A 203 9.86 19.32 -7.78
CA HIS A 203 9.90 19.42 -6.32
C HIS A 203 11.23 19.97 -5.84
N GLN A 204 11.20 20.81 -4.80
CA GLN A 204 12.40 21.45 -4.25
C GLN A 204 13.43 20.43 -3.74
N GLU A 205 12.98 19.33 -3.14
CA GLU A 205 13.81 18.23 -2.64
C GLU A 205 14.64 17.51 -3.73
N PHE A 206 14.24 17.61 -5.00
CA PHE A 206 15.00 17.02 -6.12
C PHE A 206 16.20 17.87 -6.54
N THR A 207 16.37 19.06 -5.98
CA THR A 207 17.51 19.96 -6.28
C THR A 207 18.78 19.56 -5.53
N GLU A 208 18.69 18.71 -4.53
CA GLU A 208 19.85 18.30 -3.73
C GLU A 208 20.85 17.49 -4.55
N ASP A 209 22.16 17.61 -4.18
CA ASP A 209 23.23 16.82 -4.79
C ASP A 209 23.41 15.48 -4.09
N THR A 210 22.36 14.67 -4.11
CA THR A 210 22.29 13.33 -3.52
C THR A 210 21.80 12.28 -4.52
N LEU A 211 22.16 11.02 -4.27
CA LEU A 211 21.61 9.89 -5.01
C LEU A 211 20.08 9.83 -4.89
N TRP A 212 19.54 10.19 -3.71
CA TRP A 212 18.09 10.25 -3.49
C TRP A 212 17.38 11.22 -4.43
N ALA A 213 17.94 12.43 -4.59
CA ALA A 213 17.40 13.41 -5.52
C ALA A 213 17.45 12.91 -6.99
N GLY A 214 18.58 12.32 -7.38
CA GLY A 214 18.70 11.70 -8.73
C GLY A 214 17.70 10.56 -8.96
N TYR A 215 17.48 9.70 -7.98
CA TYR A 215 16.49 8.64 -8.02
C TYR A 215 15.06 9.19 -8.16
N ASN A 216 14.71 10.22 -7.40
CA ASN A 216 13.38 10.84 -7.47
C ASN A 216 13.11 11.52 -8.81
N CYS A 217 14.11 12.16 -9.44
CA CYS A 217 13.97 12.68 -10.80
C CYS A 217 13.61 11.57 -11.81
N VAL A 218 14.18 10.38 -11.65
CA VAL A 218 13.86 9.23 -12.50
C VAL A 218 12.45 8.71 -12.22
N THR A 219 12.08 8.52 -10.95
CA THR A 219 10.76 7.98 -10.57
C THR A 219 9.63 8.94 -10.95
N GLU A 220 9.84 10.26 -10.89
CA GLU A 220 8.87 11.25 -11.35
C GLU A 220 8.60 11.13 -12.85
N ALA A 221 9.64 10.85 -13.63
CA ALA A 221 9.54 10.66 -15.07
C ALA A 221 8.82 9.36 -15.48
N LEU A 222 8.62 8.43 -14.54
CA LEU A 222 7.92 7.15 -14.76
C LEU A 222 6.42 7.20 -14.48
N LYS A 223 5.91 8.32 -13.91
CA LYS A 223 4.48 8.54 -13.68
C LYS A 223 3.76 8.83 -15.00
#